data_8d8b444dbfa58ea92a0de0f67a96243d
#
_entry.id   8d8b444dbfa58ea92a0de0f67a96243d
#
_cell.length_a   1.000
_cell.length_b   1.000
_cell.length_c   1.000
_cell.angle_alpha   90.00
_cell.angle_beta   90.00
_cell.angle_gamma   90.00
#
_symmetry.space_group_name_H-M   'P 1'
#
loop_
_entity.id
_entity.type
_entity.pdbx_description
1 polymer ?
#
loop_
_entity_poly.entity_id
_entity_poly.type
_entity_poly.pdbx_seq_one_letter_code
_entity_poly.pdbx_strand_id
1 'polypeptide(L)'
;MKKITTLLLLLSISATFSQNGAPAAPYYNGFNWTLTGSNLKDALATKIINTHTHLLNYSQTDNALAILDLDPADATQTNVLLVYGFSNNLCPISPSDDKDHRRRDSSMQDDGTANPCLYNREHTFPKALGNPDLGTTGPGADLHHLRAADKKRNADRDNDKFFSGSGNSFETGLNWYPGDEWKGDIARMMMYMYLRYGTQCLPTAVGVGAPVASDANMIDLFLQWNADDPVSQFEDNRNIYLGNASNTYGQGNRNPFIDNPYLATVIWGGPVAQNRWPAIFLATSSFDLANTISIYPNPSSDVVNISTDVTLDEIDIITVNGQVLQQIKNPIIESNTYTISNLPKGFYFLKLSSATNSVTKKILIN
;
A
#
# COMPACT_ATOMS: atom_id res chain seq x y z
N MET A 1 -0.04 60.69 -23.37
CA MET A 1 -0.50 59.86 -22.24
C MET A 1 -0.36 58.39 -22.60
N LYS A 2 0.69 57.69 -22.08
CA LYS A 2 0.90 56.25 -22.33
C LYS A 2 0.13 55.48 -21.26
N LYS A 3 -0.82 54.64 -21.70
CA LYS A 3 -1.52 53.70 -20.85
C LYS A 3 -0.61 52.49 -20.56
N ILE A 4 -0.19 52.32 -19.30
CA ILE A 4 0.51 51.11 -18.84
C ILE A 4 -0.57 50.09 -18.48
N THR A 5 -0.66 49.02 -19.27
CA THR A 5 -1.53 47.88 -18.97
C THR A 5 -0.71 46.92 -18.07
N THR A 6 -1.01 46.86 -16.80
CA THR A 6 -0.41 45.93 -15.87
C THR A 6 -1.06 44.58 -16.10
N LEU A 7 -0.26 43.62 -16.62
CA LEU A 7 -0.66 42.22 -16.78
C LEU A 7 -0.44 41.54 -15.42
N LEU A 8 -1.52 41.23 -14.70
CA LEU A 8 -1.47 40.40 -13.50
C LEU A 8 -1.28 38.94 -13.92
N LEU A 9 -0.08 38.42 -13.74
CA LEU A 9 0.21 37.00 -13.89
C LEU A 9 -0.30 36.29 -12.61
N LEU A 10 -1.46 35.63 -12.72
CA LEU A 10 -1.92 34.71 -11.67
C LEU A 10 -1.05 33.44 -11.76
N LEU A 11 -0.04 33.35 -10.87
CA LEU A 11 0.65 32.10 -10.60
C LEU A 11 -0.33 31.19 -9.85
N SER A 12 -0.96 30.25 -10.52
CA SER A 12 -1.61 29.12 -9.86
C SER A 12 -0.52 28.19 -9.32
N ILE A 13 -0.21 28.33 -8.03
CA ILE A 13 0.60 27.35 -7.31
C ILE A 13 -0.26 26.11 -7.17
N SER A 14 -0.08 25.14 -8.03
CA SER A 14 -0.56 23.79 -7.83
C SER A 14 0.23 23.21 -6.67
N ALA A 15 -0.29 23.29 -5.44
CA ALA A 15 0.25 22.58 -4.31
C ALA A 15 0.04 21.09 -4.58
N THR A 16 1.07 20.41 -5.04
CA THR A 16 1.12 18.95 -5.05
C THR A 16 1.22 18.50 -3.60
N PHE A 17 0.07 18.24 -3.01
CA PHE A 17 0.02 17.63 -1.69
C PHE A 17 0.45 16.16 -1.85
N SER A 18 1.73 15.88 -1.60
CA SER A 18 2.16 14.55 -1.23
C SER A 18 1.32 14.11 -0.02
N GLN A 19 0.57 13.02 -0.14
CA GLN A 19 -0.28 12.50 0.96
C GLN A 19 0.54 11.85 2.09
N ASN A 20 1.83 12.16 2.19
CA ASN A 20 2.71 11.69 3.24
C ASN A 20 2.40 12.45 4.54
N GLY A 21 1.99 11.71 5.56
CA GLY A 21 1.87 12.19 6.93
C GLY A 21 0.49 12.06 7.58
N ALA A 22 -0.60 12.12 6.82
CA ALA A 22 -1.95 12.03 7.38
C ALA A 22 -2.96 11.42 6.39
N PRO A 23 -4.05 10.80 6.88
CA PRO A 23 -5.15 10.33 6.04
C PRO A 23 -5.80 11.47 5.25
N ALA A 24 -6.17 11.18 3.99
CA ALA A 24 -6.78 12.16 3.10
C ALA A 24 -8.09 12.74 3.69
N ALA A 25 -8.13 14.04 3.92
CA ALA A 25 -9.33 14.75 4.32
C ALA A 25 -10.07 15.30 3.08
N PRO A 26 -11.41 15.36 3.06
CA PRO A 26 -12.32 14.88 4.12
C PRO A 26 -12.61 13.37 4.10
N TYR A 27 -12.04 12.61 3.17
CA TYR A 27 -12.41 11.22 2.90
C TYR A 27 -12.38 10.34 4.15
N TYR A 28 -11.32 10.41 4.96
CA TYR A 28 -11.18 9.61 6.18
C TYR A 28 -11.58 10.33 7.47
N ASN A 29 -12.27 11.48 7.38
CA ASN A 29 -12.71 12.17 8.60
C ASN A 29 -13.59 11.25 9.45
N GLY A 30 -13.25 11.16 10.75
CA GLY A 30 -13.97 10.33 11.72
C GLY A 30 -13.73 8.82 11.60
N PHE A 31 -12.79 8.37 10.75
CA PHE A 31 -12.45 6.95 10.69
C PHE A 31 -11.67 6.51 11.94
N ASN A 32 -12.01 5.34 12.48
CA ASN A 32 -11.35 4.81 13.68
C ASN A 32 -10.09 4.03 13.32
N TRP A 33 -8.93 4.65 13.51
CA TRP A 33 -7.61 4.08 13.22
C TRP A 33 -7.04 3.19 14.35
N THR A 34 -7.78 2.97 15.44
CA THR A 34 -7.36 2.03 16.51
C THR A 34 -7.73 0.59 16.20
N LEU A 35 -8.49 0.35 15.13
CA LEU A 35 -8.85 -0.99 14.67
C LEU A 35 -7.66 -1.71 14.05
N THR A 36 -7.62 -3.04 14.20
CA THR A 36 -6.59 -3.92 13.64
C THR A 36 -7.24 -5.19 13.06
N GLY A 37 -6.47 -5.97 12.32
CA GLY A 37 -6.89 -7.27 11.79
C GLY A 37 -8.21 -7.18 10.98
N SER A 38 -9.07 -8.17 11.16
CA SER A 38 -10.36 -8.26 10.45
C SER A 38 -11.27 -7.06 10.72
N ASN A 39 -11.23 -6.48 11.93
CA ASN A 39 -12.05 -5.31 12.26
C ASN A 39 -11.66 -4.08 11.41
N LEU A 40 -10.36 -3.86 11.19
CA LEU A 40 -9.88 -2.81 10.31
C LEU A 40 -10.25 -3.11 8.84
N LYS A 41 -10.07 -4.36 8.39
CA LYS A 41 -10.47 -4.81 7.05
C LYS A 41 -11.94 -4.48 6.77
N ASP A 42 -12.84 -4.86 7.66
CA ASP A 42 -14.28 -4.68 7.49
C ASP A 42 -14.70 -3.20 7.54
N ALA A 43 -14.05 -2.40 8.39
CA ALA A 43 -14.30 -0.96 8.44
C ALA A 43 -13.84 -0.26 7.16
N LEU A 44 -12.68 -0.62 6.60
CA LEU A 44 -12.20 -0.10 5.32
C LEU A 44 -13.07 -0.56 4.15
N ALA A 45 -13.48 -1.83 4.12
CA ALA A 45 -14.42 -2.35 3.13
C ALA A 45 -15.74 -1.56 3.14
N THR A 46 -16.31 -1.35 4.33
CA THR A 46 -17.51 -0.53 4.51
C THR A 46 -17.30 0.90 3.99
N LYS A 47 -16.16 1.50 4.28
CA LYS A 47 -15.80 2.85 3.80
C LYS A 47 -15.77 2.91 2.28
N ILE A 48 -15.05 1.99 1.64
CA ILE A 48 -14.92 1.91 0.18
C ILE A 48 -16.28 1.72 -0.48
N ILE A 49 -17.11 0.81 0.06
CA ILE A 49 -18.44 0.50 -0.47
C ILE A 49 -19.34 1.74 -0.42
N ASN A 50 -19.40 2.41 0.72
CA ASN A 50 -20.30 3.53 0.94
C ASN A 50 -19.88 4.80 0.17
N THR A 51 -18.63 4.92 -0.19
CA THR A 51 -18.10 6.08 -0.93
C THR A 51 -18.00 5.88 -2.43
N HIS A 52 -18.19 4.66 -2.93
CA HIS A 52 -18.28 4.39 -4.36
C HIS A 52 -19.67 4.79 -4.88
N THR A 53 -19.85 6.09 -5.12
CA THR A 53 -21.16 6.70 -5.45
C THR A 53 -21.39 6.89 -6.93
N HIS A 54 -20.35 6.86 -7.76
CA HIS A 54 -20.42 7.01 -9.20
C HIS A 54 -20.00 5.71 -9.89
N LEU A 55 -20.99 4.93 -10.32
CA LEU A 55 -20.76 3.67 -11.03
C LEU A 55 -20.60 3.95 -12.52
N LEU A 56 -19.51 3.48 -13.09
CA LEU A 56 -19.21 3.64 -14.52
C LEU A 56 -19.74 2.46 -15.32
N ASN A 57 -20.09 2.72 -16.58
CA ASN A 57 -20.33 1.65 -17.54
C ASN A 57 -19.02 1.23 -18.25
N TYR A 58 -19.05 0.09 -18.91
CA TYR A 58 -17.88 -0.53 -19.51
C TYR A 58 -17.18 0.35 -20.55
N SER A 59 -17.92 1.09 -21.36
CA SER A 59 -17.32 1.97 -22.38
C SER A 59 -16.69 3.24 -21.78
N GLN A 60 -17.20 3.71 -20.65
CA GLN A 60 -16.61 4.87 -19.98
C GLN A 60 -15.22 4.54 -19.43
N THR A 61 -14.96 3.29 -19.07
CA THR A 61 -13.66 2.90 -18.52
C THR A 61 -12.53 2.99 -19.56
N ASP A 62 -12.79 2.77 -20.84
CA ASP A 62 -11.80 2.96 -21.88
C ASP A 62 -11.37 4.43 -21.99
N ASN A 63 -12.34 5.35 -22.03
CA ASN A 63 -12.07 6.79 -22.07
C ASN A 63 -11.34 7.26 -20.79
N ALA A 64 -11.66 6.65 -19.65
CA ALA A 64 -11.04 6.98 -18.37
C ALA A 64 -9.55 6.66 -18.36
N LEU A 65 -9.13 5.53 -18.95
CA LEU A 65 -7.72 5.12 -18.97
C LEU A 65 -6.82 6.12 -19.69
N ALA A 66 -7.30 6.74 -20.77
CA ALA A 66 -6.57 7.79 -21.48
C ALA A 66 -6.26 9.04 -20.62
N ILE A 67 -6.92 9.17 -19.47
CA ILE A 67 -6.71 10.28 -18.50
C ILE A 67 -5.99 9.77 -17.26
N LEU A 68 -6.44 8.64 -16.72
CA LEU A 68 -5.94 8.11 -15.47
C LEU A 68 -4.53 7.53 -15.57
N ASP A 69 -4.20 6.96 -16.74
CA ASP A 69 -2.94 6.29 -16.96
C ASP A 69 -1.86 7.17 -17.60
N LEU A 70 -2.11 8.50 -17.69
CA LEU A 70 -1.09 9.45 -18.15
C LEU A 70 0.18 9.35 -17.29
N ASP A 71 1.33 9.31 -17.97
CA ASP A 71 2.62 9.28 -17.30
C ASP A 71 2.90 10.63 -16.61
N PRO A 72 3.06 10.67 -15.28
CA PRO A 72 3.35 11.91 -14.57
C PRO A 72 4.73 12.50 -14.93
N ALA A 73 5.64 11.70 -15.49
CA ALA A 73 6.94 12.16 -15.95
C ALA A 73 6.92 12.68 -17.41
N ASP A 74 5.82 12.49 -18.13
CA ASP A 74 5.65 13.04 -19.48
C ASP A 74 5.19 14.50 -19.42
N ALA A 75 6.10 15.42 -19.72
CA ALA A 75 5.80 16.87 -19.74
C ALA A 75 4.72 17.27 -20.76
N THR A 76 4.51 16.46 -21.79
CA THR A 76 3.48 16.71 -22.82
C THR A 76 2.09 16.22 -22.39
N GLN A 77 2.01 15.34 -21.40
CA GLN A 77 0.77 14.71 -20.92
C GLN A 77 -0.02 14.04 -22.05
N THR A 78 0.69 13.45 -22.99
CA THR A 78 0.09 12.77 -24.17
C THR A 78 0.26 11.26 -24.12
N ASN A 79 1.15 10.74 -23.27
CA ASN A 79 1.43 9.32 -23.18
C ASN A 79 0.83 8.69 -21.92
N VAL A 80 0.22 7.52 -22.08
CA VAL A 80 -0.18 6.65 -21.00
C VAL A 80 0.93 5.67 -20.65
N LEU A 81 1.01 5.27 -19.39
CA LEU A 81 1.84 4.16 -18.92
C LEU A 81 1.11 2.83 -19.12
N LEU A 82 1.79 1.87 -19.72
CA LEU A 82 1.28 0.53 -19.97
C LEU A 82 1.68 -0.40 -18.82
N VAL A 83 0.70 -0.89 -18.09
CA VAL A 83 0.96 -1.94 -17.11
C VAL A 83 1.62 -3.15 -17.79
N TYR A 84 2.62 -3.75 -17.16
CA TYR A 84 3.46 -4.81 -17.68
C TYR A 84 4.50 -4.37 -18.75
N GLY A 85 4.49 -3.11 -19.17
CA GLY A 85 5.29 -2.66 -20.28
C GLY A 85 4.73 -3.14 -21.62
N PHE A 86 5.59 -3.45 -22.57
CA PHE A 86 5.18 -3.86 -23.92
C PHE A 86 5.68 -5.28 -24.25
N SER A 87 5.10 -5.85 -25.31
CA SER A 87 5.45 -7.19 -25.76
C SER A 87 6.60 -7.24 -26.77
N ASN A 88 7.56 -6.35 -26.73
CA ASN A 88 8.66 -6.20 -27.66
C ASN A 88 8.33 -5.71 -29.09
N ASN A 89 8.34 -4.50 -29.35
CA ASN A 89 9.10 -3.90 -30.35
C ASN A 89 8.73 -3.72 -31.78
N LEU A 90 7.58 -3.86 -32.17
CA LEU A 90 7.21 -3.52 -33.54
C LEU A 90 6.59 -2.13 -33.64
N CYS A 91 6.48 -1.43 -32.50
CA CYS A 91 5.77 -0.16 -32.43
C CYS A 91 6.75 1.00 -32.25
N PRO A 92 6.53 2.12 -32.98
CA PRO A 92 7.23 3.37 -32.65
C PRO A 92 6.93 3.76 -31.20
N ILE A 93 7.98 4.05 -30.46
CA ILE A 93 7.87 4.45 -29.05
C ILE A 93 7.88 5.96 -29.00
N SER A 94 7.00 6.52 -28.18
CA SER A 94 7.01 7.95 -27.92
C SER A 94 6.92 8.19 -26.41
N PRO A 95 7.92 8.86 -25.82
CA PRO A 95 9.14 9.31 -26.44
C PRO A 95 10.09 8.18 -26.85
N SER A 96 10.97 8.45 -27.80
CA SER A 96 11.86 7.45 -28.42
C SER A 96 12.95 6.88 -27.48
N ASP A 97 13.10 7.44 -26.28
CA ASP A 97 14.03 7.01 -25.25
C ASP A 97 13.41 6.07 -24.18
N ASP A 98 12.14 5.74 -24.31
CA ASP A 98 11.45 4.76 -23.45
C ASP A 98 11.93 3.33 -23.77
N LYS A 99 13.04 2.94 -23.17
CA LYS A 99 13.72 1.66 -23.41
C LYS A 99 12.90 0.45 -22.98
N ASP A 100 12.02 0.64 -22.01
CA ASP A 100 11.19 -0.43 -21.47
C ASP A 100 9.82 -0.51 -22.16
N HIS A 101 9.65 0.31 -23.21
CA HIS A 101 8.44 0.36 -24.05
C HIS A 101 7.13 0.44 -23.24
N ARG A 102 7.16 1.13 -22.12
CA ARG A 102 6.05 1.23 -21.18
C ARG A 102 5.09 2.39 -21.48
N ARG A 103 5.39 3.21 -22.48
CA ARG A 103 4.58 4.35 -22.87
C ARG A 103 3.87 4.13 -24.19
N ARG A 104 2.72 4.75 -24.33
CA ARG A 104 1.97 4.81 -25.59
C ARG A 104 1.24 6.14 -25.67
N ASP A 105 1.18 6.73 -26.85
CA ASP A 105 0.33 7.91 -27.09
C ASP A 105 -1.12 7.58 -26.70
N SER A 106 -1.77 8.44 -25.94
CA SER A 106 -3.12 8.23 -25.42
C SER A 106 -4.19 8.10 -26.52
N SER A 107 -3.90 8.57 -27.74
CA SER A 107 -4.76 8.39 -28.91
C SER A 107 -4.68 6.99 -29.53
N MET A 108 -3.69 6.18 -29.15
CA MET A 108 -3.46 4.83 -29.67
C MET A 108 -4.27 3.76 -28.92
N GLN A 109 -5.46 4.11 -28.49
CA GLN A 109 -6.38 3.17 -27.87
C GLN A 109 -6.94 2.19 -28.90
N ASP A 110 -7.24 0.95 -28.48
CA ASP A 110 -7.76 -0.11 -29.35
C ASP A 110 -9.08 0.29 -30.00
N ASP A 111 -9.05 0.41 -31.32
CA ASP A 111 -10.18 0.75 -32.20
C ASP A 111 -10.77 -0.48 -32.91
N GLY A 112 -10.35 -1.68 -32.52
CA GLY A 112 -10.76 -2.97 -33.11
C GLY A 112 -9.97 -3.36 -34.35
N THR A 113 -8.98 -2.56 -34.78
CA THR A 113 -8.11 -2.92 -35.92
C THR A 113 -7.03 -3.93 -35.51
N ALA A 114 -6.36 -4.52 -36.51
CA ALA A 114 -5.25 -5.42 -36.30
C ALA A 114 -3.92 -4.73 -35.97
N ASN A 115 -3.92 -3.41 -35.72
CA ASN A 115 -2.72 -2.67 -35.37
C ASN A 115 -2.14 -3.18 -34.03
N PRO A 116 -0.91 -3.74 -34.00
CA PRO A 116 -0.33 -4.30 -32.80
C PRO A 116 0.15 -3.23 -31.81
N CYS A 117 0.18 -1.96 -32.25
CA CYS A 117 0.68 -0.86 -31.43
C CYS A 117 -0.39 -0.18 -30.58
N LEU A 118 -1.60 -0.69 -30.59
CA LEU A 118 -2.67 -0.16 -29.76
C LEU A 118 -2.52 -0.64 -28.31
N TYR A 119 -3.03 0.15 -27.39
CA TYR A 119 -3.27 -0.29 -26.00
C TYR A 119 -4.76 -0.52 -25.77
N ASN A 120 -5.06 -1.42 -24.85
CA ASN A 120 -6.45 -1.68 -24.46
C ASN A 120 -6.60 -1.75 -22.94
N ARG A 121 -7.83 -1.98 -22.49
CA ARG A 121 -8.15 -2.11 -21.07
C ARG A 121 -7.76 -3.49 -20.58
N GLU A 122 -6.81 -3.52 -19.66
CA GLU A 122 -6.44 -4.68 -18.89
C GLU A 122 -7.29 -4.78 -17.62
N HIS A 123 -7.85 -5.95 -17.35
CA HIS A 123 -8.40 -6.33 -16.07
C HIS A 123 -7.31 -6.99 -15.24
N THR A 124 -6.57 -6.23 -14.42
CA THR A 124 -5.49 -6.79 -13.60
C THR A 124 -5.99 -7.92 -12.68
N PHE A 125 -7.22 -7.83 -12.20
CA PHE A 125 -7.98 -8.98 -11.73
C PHE A 125 -8.77 -9.56 -12.91
N PRO A 126 -8.37 -10.73 -13.48
CA PRO A 126 -9.06 -11.29 -14.64
C PRO A 126 -10.55 -11.51 -14.41
N LYS A 127 -11.39 -11.10 -15.34
CA LYS A 127 -12.85 -11.24 -15.19
C LYS A 127 -13.26 -12.68 -14.92
N ALA A 128 -12.72 -13.62 -15.66
CA ALA A 128 -13.06 -15.04 -15.58
C ALA A 128 -12.62 -15.71 -14.27
N LEU A 129 -11.71 -15.11 -13.51
CA LEU A 129 -11.27 -15.63 -12.22
C LEU A 129 -12.08 -15.11 -11.03
N GLY A 130 -12.99 -14.18 -11.26
CA GLY A 130 -14.00 -13.82 -10.28
C GLY A 130 -15.05 -14.94 -10.12
N ASN A 131 -15.61 -15.08 -8.93
CA ASN A 131 -16.69 -16.03 -8.68
C ASN A 131 -17.88 -15.37 -7.96
N PRO A 132 -18.93 -14.98 -8.72
CA PRO A 132 -19.12 -15.11 -10.17
C PRO A 132 -18.14 -14.24 -10.99
N ASP A 133 -18.04 -14.49 -12.32
CA ASP A 133 -17.30 -13.63 -13.27
C ASP A 133 -17.60 -12.15 -13.05
N LEU A 134 -16.60 -11.28 -13.22
CA LEU A 134 -16.74 -9.85 -12.91
C LEU A 134 -17.72 -9.11 -13.85
N GLY A 135 -17.98 -9.67 -15.03
CA GLY A 135 -18.88 -9.06 -16.01
C GLY A 135 -18.35 -7.74 -16.60
N THR A 136 -19.29 -6.86 -16.94
CA THR A 136 -19.00 -5.54 -17.56
C THR A 136 -19.56 -4.37 -16.74
N THR A 137 -20.03 -4.64 -15.54
CA THR A 137 -20.54 -3.66 -14.57
C THR A 137 -19.99 -3.97 -13.19
N GLY A 138 -20.14 -3.06 -12.22
CA GLY A 138 -19.63 -3.28 -10.88
C GLY A 138 -18.14 -3.61 -10.89
N PRO A 139 -17.72 -4.82 -10.44
CA PRO A 139 -16.29 -5.15 -10.39
C PRO A 139 -15.63 -5.13 -11.77
N GLY A 140 -16.32 -5.48 -12.85
CA GLY A 140 -15.75 -5.46 -14.21
C GLY A 140 -15.62 -4.05 -14.81
N ALA A 141 -16.14 -3.01 -14.15
CA ALA A 141 -16.00 -1.61 -14.55
C ALA A 141 -15.37 -0.73 -13.46
N ASP A 142 -14.74 -1.33 -12.45
CA ASP A 142 -14.06 -0.60 -11.39
C ASP A 142 -12.65 -0.18 -11.82
N LEU A 143 -12.43 1.14 -11.93
CA LEU A 143 -11.17 1.72 -12.40
C LEU A 143 -10.00 1.49 -11.44
N HIS A 144 -10.24 1.09 -10.20
CA HIS A 144 -9.15 0.80 -9.26
C HIS A 144 -8.34 -0.44 -9.64
N HIS A 145 -8.84 -1.32 -10.53
CA HIS A 145 -8.07 -2.44 -11.05
C HIS A 145 -7.96 -2.48 -12.58
N LEU A 146 -8.52 -1.50 -13.28
CA LEU A 146 -8.38 -1.38 -14.73
C LEU A 146 -7.18 -0.53 -15.10
N ARG A 147 -6.40 -0.97 -16.09
CA ARG A 147 -5.18 -0.30 -16.53
C ARG A 147 -5.06 -0.32 -18.05
N ALA A 148 -4.40 0.71 -18.59
CA ALA A 148 -3.91 0.64 -19.97
C ALA A 148 -2.81 -0.42 -20.06
N ALA A 149 -2.91 -1.30 -21.05
CA ALA A 149 -1.90 -2.32 -21.34
C ALA A 149 -1.64 -2.42 -22.84
N ASP A 150 -0.43 -2.72 -23.24
CA ASP A 150 -0.13 -3.11 -24.62
C ASP A 150 -1.05 -4.25 -25.05
N LYS A 151 -1.69 -4.09 -26.22
CA LYS A 151 -2.73 -5.03 -26.69
C LYS A 151 -2.22 -6.47 -26.79
N LYS A 152 -0.98 -6.66 -27.25
CA LYS A 152 -0.39 -7.99 -27.30
C LYS A 152 -0.01 -8.50 -25.92
N ARG A 153 0.58 -7.65 -25.08
CA ARG A 153 0.98 -8.01 -23.72
C ARG A 153 -0.21 -8.44 -22.87
N ASN A 154 -1.34 -7.74 -23.02
CA ASN A 154 -2.60 -8.10 -22.39
C ASN A 154 -3.11 -9.47 -22.89
N ALA A 155 -3.03 -9.69 -24.22
CA ALA A 155 -3.41 -10.99 -24.79
C ALA A 155 -2.49 -12.13 -24.34
N ASP A 156 -1.18 -11.88 -24.18
CA ASP A 156 -0.23 -12.87 -23.68
C ASP A 156 -0.52 -13.22 -22.21
N ARG A 157 -0.89 -12.23 -21.40
CA ARG A 157 -1.21 -12.42 -19.98
C ARG A 157 -2.49 -13.24 -19.77
N ASP A 158 -3.50 -13.04 -20.59
CA ASP A 158 -4.81 -13.73 -20.51
C ASP A 158 -5.36 -13.81 -19.07
N ASN A 159 -5.57 -15.02 -18.53
CA ASN A 159 -6.01 -15.27 -17.16
C ASN A 159 -4.91 -15.86 -16.27
N ASP A 160 -3.67 -15.72 -16.64
CA ASP A 160 -2.54 -16.27 -15.89
C ASP A 160 -2.45 -15.66 -14.49
N LYS A 161 -2.12 -16.53 -13.51
CA LYS A 161 -1.99 -16.11 -12.12
C LYS A 161 -0.68 -15.37 -11.88
N PHE A 162 -0.73 -14.36 -11.08
CA PHE A 162 0.47 -13.67 -10.63
C PHE A 162 1.37 -14.59 -9.80
N PHE A 163 2.69 -14.52 -10.04
CA PHE A 163 3.69 -15.29 -9.31
C PHE A 163 4.97 -14.49 -9.09
N SER A 164 5.83 -14.96 -8.20
CA SER A 164 7.08 -14.28 -7.88
C SER A 164 8.08 -14.34 -9.04
N GLY A 165 8.74 -13.23 -9.30
CA GLY A 165 9.76 -13.08 -10.33
C GLY A 165 10.64 -11.87 -10.07
N SER A 166 11.45 -11.47 -11.07
CA SER A 166 12.29 -10.26 -11.04
C SER A 166 12.55 -9.74 -12.45
N GLY A 167 12.84 -8.45 -12.55
CA GLY A 167 13.09 -7.77 -13.80
C GLY A 167 11.81 -7.34 -14.51
N ASN A 168 11.80 -7.42 -15.85
CA ASN A 168 10.63 -7.06 -16.66
C ASN A 168 9.53 -8.12 -16.55
N SER A 169 8.32 -7.78 -17.00
CA SER A 169 7.19 -8.72 -17.01
C SER A 169 7.46 -9.91 -17.95
N PHE A 170 7.02 -11.09 -17.54
CA PHE A 170 7.14 -12.32 -18.34
C PHE A 170 6.10 -13.36 -17.94
N GLU A 171 5.85 -14.28 -18.86
CA GLU A 171 5.01 -15.45 -18.71
C GLU A 171 5.85 -16.70 -18.45
N THR A 172 5.37 -17.60 -17.62
CA THR A 172 5.91 -18.95 -17.47
C THR A 172 4.79 -19.96 -17.18
N GLY A 173 4.49 -20.80 -18.14
CA GLY A 173 3.36 -21.73 -18.09
C GLY A 173 2.02 -21.00 -18.02
N LEU A 174 1.31 -21.10 -16.91
CA LEU A 174 0.05 -20.41 -16.64
C LEU A 174 0.21 -19.32 -15.57
N ASN A 175 1.40 -18.75 -15.48
CA ASN A 175 1.72 -17.73 -14.49
C ASN A 175 2.34 -16.52 -15.15
N TRP A 176 2.05 -15.35 -14.59
CA TRP A 176 2.47 -14.05 -15.07
C TRP A 176 3.23 -13.27 -13.99
N TYR A 177 4.45 -12.84 -14.30
CA TYR A 177 5.15 -11.85 -13.50
C TYR A 177 4.92 -10.45 -14.07
N PRO A 178 4.39 -9.48 -13.29
CA PRO A 178 4.02 -8.18 -13.84
C PRO A 178 5.20 -7.26 -14.14
N GLY A 179 6.39 -7.55 -13.62
CA GLY A 179 7.57 -6.69 -13.61
C GLY A 179 7.80 -6.01 -12.27
N ASP A 180 9.07 -5.71 -11.98
CA ASP A 180 9.47 -5.07 -10.70
C ASP A 180 8.80 -3.72 -10.50
N GLU A 181 8.55 -2.97 -11.59
CA GLU A 181 7.90 -1.65 -11.56
C GLU A 181 6.41 -1.73 -11.17
N TRP A 182 5.74 -2.87 -11.40
CA TRP A 182 4.29 -2.97 -11.29
C TRP A 182 3.80 -3.88 -10.19
N LYS A 183 4.68 -4.64 -9.55
CA LYS A 183 4.28 -5.67 -8.58
C LYS A 183 3.53 -5.10 -7.38
N GLY A 184 3.95 -3.95 -6.86
CA GLY A 184 3.27 -3.27 -5.76
C GLY A 184 1.91 -2.70 -6.17
N ASP A 185 1.83 -2.07 -7.37
CA ASP A 185 0.57 -1.61 -7.96
C ASP A 185 -0.45 -2.76 -8.01
N ILE A 186 -0.03 -3.90 -8.58
CA ILE A 186 -0.87 -5.10 -8.70
C ILE A 186 -1.31 -5.59 -7.31
N ALA A 187 -0.40 -5.70 -6.36
CA ALA A 187 -0.72 -6.13 -5.01
C ALA A 187 -1.79 -5.23 -4.36
N ARG A 188 -1.63 -3.91 -4.46
CA ARG A 188 -2.58 -2.92 -3.92
C ARG A 188 -3.93 -2.97 -4.63
N MET A 189 -3.95 -3.28 -5.95
CA MET A 189 -5.20 -3.50 -6.69
C MET A 189 -5.91 -4.78 -6.24
N MET A 190 -5.19 -5.90 -6.08
CA MET A 190 -5.79 -7.17 -5.63
C MET A 190 -6.34 -7.06 -4.21
N MET A 191 -5.64 -6.41 -3.30
CA MET A 191 -6.11 -6.14 -1.95
C MET A 191 -7.35 -5.24 -1.95
N TYR A 192 -7.41 -4.20 -2.78
CA TYR A 192 -8.60 -3.36 -2.95
C TYR A 192 -9.79 -4.17 -3.46
N MET A 193 -9.60 -4.96 -4.51
CA MET A 193 -10.68 -5.79 -5.08
C MET A 193 -11.24 -6.77 -4.03
N TYR A 194 -10.37 -7.34 -3.21
CA TYR A 194 -10.80 -8.20 -2.11
C TYR A 194 -11.59 -7.43 -1.04
N LEU A 195 -11.17 -6.24 -0.64
CA LEU A 195 -11.95 -5.41 0.28
C LEU A 195 -13.30 -5.01 -0.30
N ARG A 196 -13.30 -4.58 -1.56
CA ARG A 196 -14.50 -4.01 -2.20
C ARG A 196 -15.56 -5.05 -2.56
N TYR A 197 -15.13 -6.23 -3.02
CA TYR A 197 -16.00 -7.25 -3.60
C TYR A 197 -15.98 -8.59 -2.84
N GLY A 198 -15.22 -8.69 -1.77
CA GLY A 198 -15.22 -9.84 -0.87
C GLY A 198 -14.88 -11.15 -1.59
N THR A 199 -15.73 -12.15 -1.40
CA THR A 199 -15.50 -13.50 -1.93
C THR A 199 -15.56 -13.60 -3.45
N GLN A 200 -16.09 -12.60 -4.15
CA GLN A 200 -16.05 -12.56 -5.61
C GLN A 200 -14.64 -12.34 -6.13
N CYS A 201 -13.80 -11.63 -5.38
CA CYS A 201 -12.45 -11.22 -5.82
C CYS A 201 -11.38 -11.70 -4.84
N LEU A 202 -11.21 -13.02 -4.72
CA LEU A 202 -10.23 -13.60 -3.79
C LEU A 202 -8.80 -13.47 -4.33
N PRO A 203 -7.83 -13.00 -3.53
CA PRO A 203 -6.41 -12.99 -3.87
C PRO A 203 -5.88 -14.37 -4.27
N THR A 204 -6.33 -15.43 -3.61
CA THR A 204 -5.98 -16.83 -3.94
C THR A 204 -6.45 -17.29 -5.32
N ALA A 205 -7.45 -16.63 -5.91
CA ALA A 205 -7.90 -16.94 -7.27
C ALA A 205 -6.91 -16.46 -8.33
N VAL A 206 -6.20 -15.37 -8.08
CA VAL A 206 -5.40 -14.63 -9.07
C VAL A 206 -3.90 -14.62 -8.81
N GLY A 207 -3.45 -15.21 -7.71
CA GLY A 207 -2.02 -15.27 -7.37
C GLY A 207 -1.58 -16.65 -6.87
N VAL A 208 -0.28 -16.91 -6.97
CA VAL A 208 0.39 -18.11 -6.47
C VAL A 208 1.22 -17.71 -5.24
N GLY A 209 0.85 -18.22 -4.08
CA GLY A 209 1.50 -17.92 -2.80
C GLY A 209 0.90 -18.75 -1.68
N ALA A 210 1.51 -18.66 -0.50
CA ALA A 210 0.98 -19.31 0.69
C ALA A 210 -0.11 -18.46 1.34
N PRO A 211 -1.25 -19.04 1.74
CA PRO A 211 -2.25 -18.32 2.53
C PRO A 211 -1.65 -17.80 3.84
N VAL A 212 -2.05 -16.60 4.26
CA VAL A 212 -1.60 -16.04 5.54
C VAL A 212 -2.46 -16.56 6.69
N ALA A 213 -1.86 -16.71 7.85
CA ALA A 213 -2.52 -17.32 9.01
C ALA A 213 -3.76 -16.52 9.49
N SER A 214 -3.75 -15.21 9.33
CA SER A 214 -4.86 -14.33 9.75
C SER A 214 -6.05 -14.32 8.78
N ASP A 215 -5.84 -14.72 7.52
CA ASP A 215 -6.89 -14.74 6.47
C ASP A 215 -6.48 -15.70 5.35
N ALA A 216 -7.10 -16.88 5.30
CA ALA A 216 -6.78 -17.93 4.33
C ALA A 216 -7.03 -17.53 2.86
N ASN A 217 -7.72 -16.44 2.62
CA ASN A 217 -7.99 -15.92 1.28
C ASN A 217 -6.95 -14.91 0.81
N MET A 218 -6.10 -14.39 1.72
CA MET A 218 -4.96 -13.55 1.39
C MET A 218 -3.71 -14.41 1.24
N ILE A 219 -2.81 -14.02 0.32
CA ILE A 219 -1.55 -14.73 0.09
C ILE A 219 -0.35 -13.83 0.38
N ASP A 220 0.73 -14.45 0.81
CA ASP A 220 2.00 -13.82 1.14
C ASP A 220 2.60 -13.02 -0.03
N LEU A 221 2.42 -13.50 -1.27
CA LEU A 221 2.92 -12.83 -2.48
C LEU A 221 2.53 -11.36 -2.54
N PHE A 222 1.24 -11.04 -2.36
CA PHE A 222 0.77 -9.67 -2.46
C PHE A 222 1.21 -8.81 -1.28
N LEU A 223 1.36 -9.39 -0.09
CA LEU A 223 1.90 -8.67 1.07
C LEU A 223 3.39 -8.35 0.86
N GLN A 224 4.15 -9.30 0.31
CA GLN A 224 5.56 -9.09 -0.04
C GLN A 224 5.71 -8.00 -1.10
N TRP A 225 4.96 -8.05 -2.19
CA TRP A 225 5.01 -7.07 -3.26
C TRP A 225 4.63 -5.66 -2.80
N ASN A 226 3.63 -5.56 -1.95
CA ASN A 226 3.23 -4.28 -1.35
C ASN A 226 4.32 -3.67 -0.45
N ALA A 227 5.15 -4.51 0.17
CA ALA A 227 6.28 -4.05 0.99
C ALA A 227 7.51 -3.70 0.13
N ASP A 228 7.77 -4.46 -0.94
CA ASP A 228 8.95 -4.32 -1.78
C ASP A 228 8.88 -3.12 -2.74
N ASP A 229 7.66 -2.76 -3.17
CA ASP A 229 7.43 -1.74 -4.18
C ASP A 229 6.57 -0.60 -3.61
N PRO A 230 7.21 0.51 -3.19
CA PRO A 230 6.54 1.68 -2.63
C PRO A 230 5.57 2.35 -3.59
N VAL A 231 4.56 3.04 -3.04
CA VAL A 231 3.58 3.79 -3.84
C VAL A 231 4.26 4.84 -4.71
N SER A 232 3.95 4.80 -5.99
CA SER A 232 4.42 5.74 -7.01
C SER A 232 3.53 7.01 -7.08
N GLN A 233 4.07 8.07 -7.66
CA GLN A 233 3.28 9.27 -7.98
C GLN A 233 2.13 8.97 -8.95
N PHE A 234 2.32 8.01 -9.82
CA PHE A 234 1.30 7.55 -10.76
C PHE A 234 0.08 6.97 -10.01
N GLU A 235 0.30 6.09 -9.05
CA GLU A 235 -0.78 5.55 -8.21
C GLU A 235 -1.48 6.64 -7.39
N ASP A 236 -0.73 7.57 -6.80
CA ASP A 236 -1.29 8.70 -6.06
C ASP A 236 -2.22 9.54 -6.94
N ASN A 237 -1.80 9.88 -8.16
CA ASN A 237 -2.61 10.66 -9.10
C ASN A 237 -3.92 9.95 -9.43
N ARG A 238 -3.87 8.65 -9.71
CA ARG A 238 -5.05 7.82 -9.96
C ARG A 238 -5.99 7.80 -8.76
N ASN A 239 -5.46 7.55 -7.57
CA ASN A 239 -6.23 7.44 -6.34
C ASN A 239 -6.89 8.78 -5.95
N ILE A 240 -6.21 9.90 -6.17
CA ILE A 240 -6.75 11.25 -5.97
C ILE A 240 -7.90 11.51 -6.96
N TYR A 241 -7.68 11.20 -8.24
CA TYR A 241 -8.69 11.42 -9.27
C TYR A 241 -9.96 10.60 -9.01
N LEU A 242 -9.80 9.30 -8.74
CA LEU A 242 -10.90 8.38 -8.50
C LEU A 242 -11.67 8.69 -7.21
N GLY A 243 -10.97 9.18 -6.17
CA GLY A 243 -11.56 9.59 -4.91
C GLY A 243 -12.46 10.82 -4.98
N ASN A 244 -12.42 11.57 -6.08
CA ASN A 244 -13.26 12.75 -6.28
C ASN A 244 -14.41 12.45 -7.24
N ALA A 245 -15.62 12.24 -6.72
CA ALA A 245 -16.82 11.95 -7.50
C ALA A 245 -17.24 13.11 -8.44
N SER A 246 -16.65 14.31 -8.30
CA SER A 246 -16.90 15.43 -9.21
C SER A 246 -16.09 15.35 -10.51
N ASN A 247 -15.08 14.50 -10.58
CA ASN A 247 -14.35 14.24 -11.80
C ASN A 247 -15.21 13.39 -12.75
N THR A 248 -15.03 13.55 -14.06
CA THR A 248 -15.84 12.88 -15.08
C THR A 248 -15.90 11.36 -14.89
N TYR A 249 -14.78 10.76 -14.47
CA TYR A 249 -14.68 9.31 -14.22
C TYR A 249 -14.33 9.00 -12.76
N GLY A 250 -14.47 9.98 -11.86
CA GLY A 250 -14.23 9.79 -10.44
C GLY A 250 -15.30 8.92 -9.81
N GLN A 251 -14.91 7.88 -9.10
CA GLN A 251 -15.84 6.92 -8.48
C GLN A 251 -16.30 7.36 -7.07
N GLY A 252 -15.57 8.27 -6.42
CA GLY A 252 -15.81 8.79 -5.07
C GLY A 252 -15.11 7.98 -3.98
N ASN A 253 -14.65 6.79 -4.29
CA ASN A 253 -13.90 5.95 -3.35
C ASN A 253 -12.39 5.95 -3.67
N ARG A 254 -11.59 5.54 -2.69
CA ARG A 254 -10.13 5.48 -2.75
C ARG A 254 -9.65 4.06 -2.46
N ASN A 255 -8.50 3.69 -3.02
CA ASN A 255 -7.77 2.51 -2.60
C ASN A 255 -6.96 2.84 -1.33
N PRO A 256 -7.29 2.28 -0.16
CA PRO A 256 -6.62 2.60 1.09
C PRO A 256 -5.17 2.11 1.12
N PHE A 257 -4.82 1.08 0.36
CA PHE A 257 -3.45 0.55 0.30
C PHE A 257 -2.51 1.42 -0.54
N ILE A 258 -3.05 2.26 -1.43
CA ILE A 258 -2.31 3.37 -2.06
C ILE A 258 -2.15 4.51 -1.06
N ASP A 259 -3.21 4.87 -0.33
CA ASP A 259 -3.15 5.93 0.68
C ASP A 259 -2.12 5.62 1.78
N ASN A 260 -2.08 4.36 2.24
CA ASN A 260 -1.06 3.88 3.17
C ASN A 260 -0.84 2.35 3.05
N PRO A 261 0.21 1.89 2.38
CA PRO A 261 0.53 0.46 2.25
C PRO A 261 0.63 -0.29 3.57
N TYR A 262 1.01 0.38 4.65
CA TYR A 262 1.13 -0.18 6.00
C TYR A 262 -0.20 -0.74 6.54
N LEU A 263 -1.33 -0.31 6.02
CA LEU A 263 -2.65 -0.87 6.38
C LEU A 263 -2.72 -2.38 6.10
N ALA A 264 -2.06 -2.87 5.05
CA ALA A 264 -1.97 -4.30 4.79
C ALA A 264 -1.24 -5.05 5.91
N THR A 265 -0.12 -4.49 6.42
CA THR A 265 0.61 -5.04 7.55
C THR A 265 -0.25 -5.07 8.82
N VAL A 266 -1.04 -4.02 9.08
CA VAL A 266 -1.95 -3.95 10.25
C VAL A 266 -3.09 -4.95 10.15
N ILE A 267 -3.58 -5.22 8.93
CA ILE A 267 -4.71 -6.14 8.70
C ILE A 267 -4.25 -7.60 8.72
N TRP A 268 -3.23 -7.93 7.94
CA TRP A 268 -2.85 -9.32 7.67
C TRP A 268 -1.53 -9.75 8.28
N GLY A 269 -0.72 -8.82 8.77
CA GLY A 269 0.66 -9.09 9.17
C GLY A 269 1.59 -9.15 7.95
N GLY A 270 2.62 -10.01 8.03
CA GLY A 270 3.61 -10.18 6.97
C GLY A 270 4.70 -9.09 6.96
N PRO A 271 5.40 -8.88 5.84
CA PRO A 271 6.43 -7.87 5.71
C PRO A 271 5.92 -6.47 6.03
N VAL A 272 6.75 -5.65 6.66
CA VAL A 272 6.39 -4.28 7.01
C VAL A 272 6.41 -3.41 5.76
N ALA A 273 5.24 -2.99 5.28
CA ALA A 273 5.11 -2.11 4.14
C ALA A 273 5.32 -0.64 4.52
N GLN A 274 5.47 0.22 3.51
CA GLN A 274 5.66 1.66 3.68
C GLN A 274 4.55 2.26 4.56
N ASN A 275 4.92 2.87 5.68
CA ASN A 275 4.00 3.62 6.53
C ASN A 275 4.00 5.10 6.14
N ARG A 276 2.95 5.54 5.48
CA ARG A 276 2.77 6.93 5.04
C ARG A 276 2.12 7.82 6.11
N TRP A 277 1.62 7.22 7.23
CA TRP A 277 0.98 7.93 8.34
C TRP A 277 1.64 7.62 9.68
N PRO A 278 2.94 7.95 9.86
CA PRO A 278 3.68 7.56 11.05
C PRO A 278 3.09 8.14 12.35
N ALA A 279 2.48 9.32 12.30
CA ALA A 279 1.83 9.90 13.46
C ALA A 279 0.63 9.08 13.99
N ILE A 280 0.00 8.26 13.13
CA ILE A 280 -1.12 7.39 13.52
C ILE A 280 -0.61 6.05 14.02
N PHE A 281 0.22 5.37 13.23
CA PHE A 281 0.57 3.96 13.48
C PHE A 281 1.83 3.77 14.32
N LEU A 282 2.83 4.66 14.26
CA LEU A 282 4.00 4.57 15.15
C LEU A 282 3.68 4.97 16.58
N ALA A 283 2.74 5.91 16.77
CA ALA A 283 2.28 6.29 18.11
C ALA A 283 1.52 5.15 18.80
N THR A 284 0.80 4.30 18.05
CA THR A 284 -0.02 3.22 18.60
C THR A 284 0.84 2.05 19.07
N SER A 285 1.86 1.65 18.30
CA SER A 285 2.70 0.49 18.67
C SER A 285 3.58 0.76 19.87
N SER A 286 4.14 1.96 20.02
CA SER A 286 4.93 2.35 21.19
C SER A 286 4.05 2.56 22.44
N PHE A 287 2.80 2.96 22.22
CA PHE A 287 1.83 3.18 23.31
C PHE A 287 1.32 1.84 23.87
N ASP A 288 1.04 0.86 23.03
CA ASP A 288 0.54 -0.46 23.48
C ASP A 288 1.58 -1.20 24.31
N LEU A 289 2.83 -1.31 23.85
CA LEU A 289 3.89 -1.94 24.62
C LEU A 289 4.18 -1.18 25.92
N ALA A 290 4.13 0.15 25.89
CA ALA A 290 4.31 0.98 27.08
C ALA A 290 3.21 0.74 28.14
N ASN A 291 1.99 0.45 27.71
CA ASN A 291 0.85 0.21 28.60
C ASN A 291 0.81 -1.22 29.18
N THR A 292 1.39 -2.18 28.46
CA THR A 292 1.44 -3.58 28.91
C THR A 292 2.60 -3.88 29.88
N ILE A 293 3.54 -2.93 30.04
CA ILE A 293 4.71 -3.08 30.89
C ILE A 293 4.60 -2.21 32.15
N SER A 294 4.57 -2.86 33.31
CA SER A 294 4.66 -2.22 34.58
C SER A 294 6.03 -2.46 35.25
N ILE A 295 6.60 -1.42 35.85
CA ILE A 295 7.89 -1.48 36.55
C ILE A 295 7.72 -1.05 37.99
N TYR A 296 8.05 -1.95 38.95
CA TYR A 296 7.88 -1.70 40.36
C TYR A 296 8.87 -2.46 41.24
N PRO A 297 9.20 -1.93 42.45
CA PRO A 297 8.98 -0.53 42.82
C PRO A 297 9.88 0.41 42.04
N ASN A 298 9.40 1.65 41.80
CA ASN A 298 10.20 2.70 41.22
C ASN A 298 9.83 4.04 41.90
N PRO A 299 10.69 4.62 42.74
CA PRO A 299 12.09 4.22 43.07
C PRO A 299 12.23 2.87 43.77
N SER A 300 13.39 2.23 43.60
CA SER A 300 13.77 1.01 44.28
C SER A 300 15.06 1.17 45.09
N SER A 301 15.22 0.39 46.15
CA SER A 301 16.48 0.34 46.93
C SER A 301 17.42 -0.78 46.49
N ASP A 302 16.94 -1.80 45.75
CA ASP A 302 17.73 -2.97 45.35
C ASP A 302 17.15 -3.69 44.13
N VAL A 303 15.89 -4.07 44.19
CA VAL A 303 15.24 -4.94 43.19
C VAL A 303 14.17 -4.20 42.43
N VAL A 304 14.17 -4.33 41.09
CA VAL A 304 13.15 -3.81 40.18
C VAL A 304 12.50 -4.96 39.45
N ASN A 305 11.18 -5.01 39.49
CA ASN A 305 10.37 -6.02 38.81
C ASN A 305 9.77 -5.37 37.54
N ILE A 306 9.85 -6.10 36.44
CA ILE A 306 9.21 -5.77 35.15
C ILE A 306 8.08 -6.79 34.97
N SER A 307 6.84 -6.35 35.07
CA SER A 307 5.66 -7.18 34.80
C SER A 307 5.11 -6.89 33.41
N THR A 308 4.90 -7.94 32.64
CA THR A 308 4.36 -7.84 31.26
C THR A 308 3.76 -9.17 30.82
N ASP A 309 2.70 -9.10 30.02
CA ASP A 309 2.10 -10.26 29.32
C ASP A 309 2.73 -10.49 27.93
N VAL A 310 3.68 -9.64 27.52
CA VAL A 310 4.36 -9.72 26.23
C VAL A 310 5.71 -10.39 26.39
N THR A 311 6.04 -11.34 25.51
CA THR A 311 7.37 -11.95 25.46
C THR A 311 8.40 -10.90 25.05
N LEU A 312 9.42 -10.69 25.89
CA LEU A 312 10.53 -9.80 25.60
C LEU A 312 11.70 -10.61 25.00
N ASP A 313 12.30 -10.06 23.94
CA ASP A 313 13.51 -10.63 23.31
C ASP A 313 14.78 -10.08 23.95
N GLU A 314 14.71 -8.82 24.44
CA GLU A 314 15.87 -8.12 24.97
C GLU A 314 15.49 -7.07 26.00
N ILE A 315 16.33 -6.95 27.05
CA ILE A 315 16.29 -5.87 28.02
C ILE A 315 17.68 -5.22 28.06
N ASP A 316 17.77 -3.95 27.67
CA ASP A 316 18.96 -3.13 27.82
C ASP A 316 18.83 -2.22 29.04
N ILE A 317 19.82 -2.24 29.92
CA ILE A 317 19.95 -1.32 31.05
C ILE A 317 20.96 -0.24 30.65
N ILE A 318 20.48 1.00 30.51
CA ILE A 318 21.25 2.10 29.95
C ILE A 318 21.42 3.20 30.99
N THR A 319 22.64 3.67 31.16
CA THR A 319 22.97 4.81 32.04
C THR A 319 22.43 6.13 31.45
N VAL A 320 22.36 7.18 32.29
CA VAL A 320 21.95 8.52 31.84
C VAL A 320 22.85 9.11 30.74
N ASN A 321 24.07 8.62 30.60
CA ASN A 321 25.01 9.04 29.57
C ASN A 321 24.86 8.24 28.26
N GLY A 322 23.85 7.35 28.17
CA GLY A 322 23.57 6.53 27.00
C GLY A 322 24.44 5.27 26.86
N GLN A 323 25.25 4.93 27.88
CA GLN A 323 26.06 3.73 27.87
C GLN A 323 25.22 2.53 28.29
N VAL A 324 25.22 1.43 27.53
CA VAL A 324 24.63 0.16 27.91
C VAL A 324 25.46 -0.47 29.02
N LEU A 325 24.87 -0.60 30.21
CA LEU A 325 25.49 -1.21 31.37
C LEU A 325 25.34 -2.73 31.32
N GLN A 326 24.16 -3.21 30.94
CA GLN A 326 23.83 -4.62 30.83
C GLN A 326 22.83 -4.86 29.71
N GLN A 327 23.00 -5.97 28.99
CA GLN A 327 22.09 -6.45 27.95
C GLN A 327 21.68 -7.88 28.30
N ILE A 328 20.38 -8.13 28.32
CA ILE A 328 19.78 -9.43 28.68
C ILE A 328 18.97 -9.88 27.49
N LYS A 329 19.44 -10.93 26.83
CA LYS A 329 18.77 -11.54 25.65
C LYS A 329 17.90 -12.71 26.09
N ASN A 330 16.71 -12.80 25.48
CA ASN A 330 15.73 -13.84 25.77
C ASN A 330 15.48 -13.99 27.30
N PRO A 331 15.05 -12.92 27.98
CA PRO A 331 14.86 -12.93 29.42
C PRO A 331 13.85 -13.99 29.79
N ILE A 332 14.19 -14.79 30.80
CA ILE A 332 13.27 -15.79 31.38
C ILE A 332 12.30 -15.05 32.29
N ILE A 333 11.01 -15.07 31.92
CA ILE A 333 9.94 -14.45 32.69
C ILE A 333 9.26 -15.53 33.54
N GLU A 334 9.28 -15.39 34.85
CA GLU A 334 8.56 -16.27 35.79
C GLU A 334 7.30 -15.56 36.26
N SER A 335 6.14 -16.19 36.08
CA SER A 335 4.84 -15.63 36.48
C SER A 335 4.60 -14.20 35.97
N ASN A 336 4.86 -13.96 34.68
CA ASN A 336 4.75 -12.66 34.03
C ASN A 336 5.66 -11.56 34.63
N THR A 337 6.73 -11.92 35.31
CA THR A 337 7.63 -10.96 35.96
C THR A 337 9.08 -11.30 35.66
N TYR A 338 9.86 -10.31 35.30
CA TYR A 338 11.32 -10.37 35.23
C TYR A 338 11.91 -9.46 36.32
N THR A 339 12.92 -9.97 37.06
CA THR A 339 13.53 -9.25 38.16
C THR A 339 14.96 -8.81 37.83
N ILE A 340 15.25 -7.53 38.03
CA ILE A 340 16.59 -6.94 37.94
C ILE A 340 17.05 -6.61 39.35
N SER A 341 18.28 -7.03 39.72
CA SER A 341 18.90 -6.75 41.01
C SER A 341 20.34 -6.29 40.85
N ASN A 342 20.95 -5.82 41.96
CA ASN A 342 22.36 -5.42 42.02
C ASN A 342 22.75 -4.25 41.13
N LEU A 343 21.82 -3.34 40.84
CA LEU A 343 22.17 -2.09 40.12
C LEU A 343 22.73 -1.08 41.16
N PRO A 344 23.83 -0.38 40.82
CA PRO A 344 24.32 0.76 41.61
C PRO A 344 23.26 1.84 41.79
N LYS A 345 23.36 2.63 42.84
CA LYS A 345 22.48 3.80 43.03
C LYS A 345 22.59 4.78 41.84
N GLY A 346 21.44 5.19 41.31
CA GLY A 346 21.42 6.08 40.16
C GLY A 346 20.14 6.04 39.33
N PHE A 347 20.11 6.86 38.27
CA PHE A 347 19.06 6.83 37.27
C PHE A 347 19.47 5.95 36.09
N TYR A 348 18.54 5.15 35.59
CA TYR A 348 18.72 4.28 34.44
C TYR A 348 17.54 4.36 33.51
N PHE A 349 17.78 4.04 32.24
CA PHE A 349 16.76 3.73 31.26
C PHE A 349 16.75 2.22 31.01
N LEU A 350 15.58 1.63 31.08
CA LEU A 350 15.35 0.25 30.66
C LEU A 350 14.73 0.28 29.29
N LYS A 351 15.46 -0.16 28.26
CA LYS A 351 14.91 -0.39 26.94
C LYS A 351 14.48 -1.85 26.84
N LEU A 352 13.19 -2.05 26.63
CA LEU A 352 12.52 -3.36 26.61
C LEU A 352 12.08 -3.60 25.17
N SER A 353 12.58 -4.66 24.56
CA SER A 353 12.33 -4.97 23.15
C SER A 353 11.60 -6.32 23.02
N SER A 354 10.61 -6.37 22.13
CA SER A 354 9.95 -7.57 21.63
C SER A 354 10.10 -7.61 20.11
N ALA A 355 9.79 -8.71 19.44
CA ALA A 355 10.07 -8.99 18.01
C ALA A 355 9.91 -7.78 17.04
N THR A 356 8.95 -6.90 17.32
CA THR A 356 8.61 -5.77 16.44
C THR A 356 8.63 -4.40 17.11
N ASN A 357 8.74 -4.35 18.47
CA ASN A 357 8.52 -3.12 19.24
C ASN A 357 9.54 -2.95 20.34
N SER A 358 9.84 -1.71 20.71
CA SER A 358 10.61 -1.40 21.90
C SER A 358 10.03 -0.23 22.67
N VAL A 359 10.16 -0.28 24.00
CA VAL A 359 9.78 0.82 24.89
C VAL A 359 10.91 1.13 25.84
N THR A 360 11.09 2.40 26.18
CA THR A 360 12.07 2.83 27.18
C THR A 360 11.34 3.38 28.41
N LYS A 361 11.65 2.82 29.57
CA LYS A 361 11.13 3.25 30.87
C LYS A 361 12.29 3.77 31.73
N LYS A 362 12.02 4.78 32.55
CA LYS A 362 13.00 5.35 33.48
C LYS A 362 12.84 4.69 34.85
N ILE A 363 13.95 4.32 35.48
CA ILE A 363 13.99 3.80 36.87
C ILE A 363 14.98 4.60 37.73
N LEU A 364 14.74 4.60 39.02
CA LEU A 364 15.61 5.20 40.02
C LEU A 364 15.96 4.14 41.09
N ILE A 365 17.26 3.94 41.33
CA ILE A 365 17.80 3.12 42.39
C ILE A 365 18.36 4.06 43.50
N ASN A 366 17.81 3.93 44.71
CA ASN A 366 18.16 4.80 45.87
C ASN A 366 19.25 4.17 46.74
#